data_2acdbef11e6bc554412ed234f1e327b5
#
_entry.id   2acdbef11e6bc554412ed234f1e327b5
#
_cell.length_a   1.000
_cell.length_b   1.000
_cell.length_c   1.000
_cell.angle_alpha   90.00
_cell.angle_beta   90.00
_cell.angle_gamma   90.00
#
_symmetry.space_group_name_H-M   'P 1'
#
loop_
_entity.id
_entity.type
_entity.pdbx_description
1 polymer ?
#
loop_
_entity_poly.entity_id
_entity_poly.type
_entity_poly.pdbx_seq_one_letter_code
_entity_poly.pdbx_strand_id
1 'polypeptide(L)'
;LTDEEIEYIYSRLMEKGKYQQALLCALMYDSAGRRNECYGVEKDFAEIDENFTNIVTGKRNKKFKLLYRDRTKQTYKVLMEHRKDDCDALWTTNQNGEVVQASYETLYAWVIAWRKILAEKFEYKEFNPHSFRHSALQNYEDGTHYVCREFLNGKALTIDQLKILAHHEDVSTTMSYLKDKGDEELLSAFGL
;
A
#
# COMPACT_ATOMS: atom_id res chain seq x y z
N LEU A 1 -4.92 12.55 -6.09
CA LEU A 1 -5.25 11.62 -7.19
C LEU A 1 -6.62 11.02 -6.97
N THR A 2 -7.41 10.88 -8.03
CA THR A 2 -8.65 10.12 -8.01
C THR A 2 -8.39 8.62 -8.05
N ASP A 3 -9.40 7.81 -7.72
CA ASP A 3 -9.30 6.36 -7.85
C ASP A 3 -9.00 5.92 -9.31
N GLU A 4 -9.64 6.55 -10.31
CA GLU A 4 -9.39 6.28 -11.72
C GLU A 4 -7.93 6.57 -12.14
N GLU A 5 -7.34 7.63 -11.62
CA GLU A 5 -5.94 7.99 -11.88
C GLU A 5 -4.98 6.97 -11.25
N ILE A 6 -5.26 6.51 -10.03
CA ILE A 6 -4.46 5.49 -9.35
C ILE A 6 -4.61 4.14 -10.05
N GLU A 7 -5.83 3.77 -10.45
CA GLU A 7 -6.11 2.57 -11.24
C GLU A 7 -5.33 2.57 -12.56
N TYR A 8 -5.29 3.70 -13.23
CA TYR A 8 -4.52 3.83 -14.47
C TYR A 8 -3.02 3.63 -14.23
N ILE A 9 -2.46 4.30 -13.21
CA ILE A 9 -1.04 4.11 -12.84
C ILE A 9 -0.75 2.63 -12.58
N TYR A 10 -1.56 1.98 -11.76
CA TYR A 10 -1.42 0.56 -11.40
C TYR A 10 -1.46 -0.34 -12.64
N SER A 11 -2.48 -0.21 -13.48
CA SER A 11 -2.65 -1.01 -14.70
C SER A 11 -1.48 -0.84 -15.66
N ARG A 12 -1.00 0.39 -15.85
CA ARG A 12 0.16 0.65 -16.70
C ARG A 12 1.47 0.07 -16.15
N LEU A 13 1.62 0.04 -14.81
CA LEU A 13 2.78 -0.61 -14.19
C LEU A 13 2.74 -2.13 -14.43
N MET A 14 1.58 -2.75 -14.30
CA MET A 14 1.38 -4.17 -14.59
C MET A 14 1.67 -4.50 -16.06
N GLU A 15 1.09 -3.75 -16.99
CA GLU A 15 1.32 -3.91 -18.44
C GLU A 15 2.79 -3.76 -18.85
N LYS A 16 3.52 -2.86 -18.18
CA LYS A 16 4.96 -2.64 -18.41
C LYS A 16 5.85 -3.67 -17.69
N GLY A 17 5.30 -4.66 -17.00
CA GLY A 17 6.04 -5.67 -16.23
C GLY A 17 6.77 -5.09 -15.01
N LYS A 18 6.37 -3.90 -14.52
CA LYS A 18 6.97 -3.25 -13.35
C LYS A 18 6.30 -3.73 -12.05
N TYR A 19 6.30 -5.04 -11.84
CA TYR A 19 5.51 -5.69 -10.78
C TYR A 19 5.83 -5.21 -9.36
N GLN A 20 7.10 -4.92 -9.03
CA GLN A 20 7.45 -4.34 -7.74
C GLN A 20 6.83 -2.96 -7.52
N GLN A 21 6.84 -2.11 -8.57
CA GLN A 21 6.23 -0.79 -8.50
C GLN A 21 4.69 -0.90 -8.44
N ALA A 22 4.10 -1.85 -9.16
CA ALA A 22 2.67 -2.12 -9.08
C ALA A 22 2.27 -2.62 -7.68
N LEU A 23 3.07 -3.51 -7.08
CA LEU A 23 2.85 -3.96 -5.70
C LEU A 23 2.95 -2.80 -4.70
N LEU A 24 3.96 -1.93 -4.84
CA LEU A 24 4.07 -0.74 -4.00
C LEU A 24 2.84 0.17 -4.15
N CYS A 25 2.38 0.38 -5.39
CA CYS A 25 1.18 1.17 -5.68
C CYS A 25 -0.06 0.57 -5.01
N ALA A 26 -0.29 -0.73 -5.18
CA ALA A 26 -1.41 -1.45 -4.59
C ALA A 26 -1.36 -1.40 -3.05
N LEU A 27 -0.23 -1.75 -2.45
CA LEU A 27 -0.05 -1.77 -1.01
C LEU A 27 -0.23 -0.38 -0.38
N MET A 28 0.36 0.66 -0.98
CA MET A 28 0.19 2.04 -0.50
C MET A 28 -1.26 2.51 -0.63
N TYR A 29 -1.97 2.05 -1.65
CA TYR A 29 -3.35 2.43 -1.88
C TYR A 29 -4.30 1.70 -0.93
N ASP A 30 -4.18 0.37 -0.81
CA ASP A 30 -5.00 -0.45 0.08
C ASP A 30 -4.84 -0.03 1.55
N SER A 31 -3.59 0.10 2.02
CA SER A 31 -3.29 0.35 3.43
C SER A 31 -3.26 1.82 3.81
N ALA A 32 -3.30 2.74 2.84
CA ALA A 32 -2.91 4.12 3.03
C ALA A 32 -1.56 4.26 3.78
N GLY A 33 -0.65 3.29 3.60
CA GLY A 33 0.65 3.20 4.28
C GLY A 33 1.61 4.32 3.89
N ARG A 34 2.47 4.71 4.82
CA ARG A 34 3.60 5.61 4.52
C ARG A 34 4.71 4.84 3.83
N ARG A 35 5.52 5.52 3.02
CA ARG A 35 6.65 4.92 2.30
C ARG A 35 7.58 4.09 3.21
N ASN A 36 7.92 4.61 4.38
CA ASN A 36 8.78 3.89 5.33
C ASN A 36 8.12 2.64 5.92
N GLU A 37 6.81 2.66 6.09
CA GLU A 37 6.02 1.52 6.54
C GLU A 37 6.01 0.44 5.45
N CYS A 38 5.70 0.82 4.21
CA CYS A 38 5.76 -0.09 3.06
C CYS A 38 7.19 -0.62 2.80
N TYR A 39 8.23 0.19 3.02
CA TYR A 39 9.61 -0.25 2.88
C TYR A 39 9.98 -1.37 3.87
N GLY A 40 9.41 -1.36 5.08
CA GLY A 40 9.61 -2.37 6.11
C GLY A 40 8.82 -3.67 5.92
N VAL A 41 8.09 -3.82 4.81
CA VAL A 41 7.34 -5.06 4.53
C VAL A 41 8.28 -6.15 4.03
N GLU A 42 8.19 -7.33 4.62
CA GLU A 42 9.01 -8.50 4.33
C GLU A 42 8.55 -9.23 3.06
N LYS A 43 9.46 -10.01 2.46
CA LYS A 43 9.22 -10.69 1.18
C LYS A 43 8.04 -11.65 1.22
N ASP A 44 7.86 -12.34 2.32
CA ASP A 44 6.88 -13.40 2.53
C ASP A 44 5.59 -12.95 3.24
N PHE A 45 5.39 -11.64 3.35
CA PHE A 45 4.28 -11.08 4.13
C PHE A 45 2.91 -11.70 3.79
N ALA A 46 2.65 -11.98 2.52
CA ALA A 46 1.37 -12.51 2.06
C ALA A 46 1.24 -14.04 2.22
N GLU A 47 2.31 -14.71 2.64
CA GLU A 47 2.31 -16.13 3.01
C GLU A 47 2.04 -16.31 4.51
N ILE A 48 2.37 -15.29 5.33
CA ILE A 48 2.22 -15.31 6.78
C ILE A 48 0.78 -14.95 7.20
N ASP A 49 0.18 -13.98 6.53
CA ASP A 49 -1.16 -13.47 6.84
C ASP A 49 -1.92 -13.15 5.55
N GLU A 50 -3.22 -13.36 5.54
CA GLU A 50 -4.03 -13.13 4.34
C GLU A 50 -4.33 -11.66 4.08
N ASN A 51 -4.35 -10.82 5.12
CA ASN A 51 -4.83 -9.44 5.02
C ASN A 51 -3.92 -8.42 5.68
N PHE A 52 -2.93 -8.87 6.47
CA PHE A 52 -2.02 -8.00 7.17
C PHE A 52 -0.56 -8.31 6.81
N THR A 53 0.26 -7.29 6.69
CA THR A 53 1.71 -7.46 6.54
C THR A 53 2.33 -7.94 7.85
N ASN A 54 3.63 -8.29 7.80
CA ASN A 54 4.46 -8.35 9.00
C ASN A 54 4.38 -7.02 9.79
N ILE A 55 4.85 -7.03 11.04
CA ILE A 55 4.92 -5.82 11.86
C ILE A 55 5.93 -4.84 11.25
N VAL A 56 5.46 -3.66 10.93
CA VAL A 56 6.29 -2.54 10.45
C VAL A 56 6.44 -1.47 11.54
N THR A 57 7.46 -0.64 11.39
CA THR A 57 7.73 0.46 12.32
C THR A 57 7.34 1.79 11.67
N GLY A 58 6.36 2.46 12.25
CA GLY A 58 5.92 3.79 11.83
C GLY A 58 6.60 4.91 12.61
N LYS A 59 6.02 6.10 12.51
CA LYS A 59 6.50 7.31 13.20
C LYS A 59 6.52 7.09 14.72
N ARG A 60 7.55 7.61 15.40
CA ARG A 60 7.77 7.48 16.86
C ARG A 60 7.90 6.03 17.34
N ASN A 61 8.47 5.16 16.53
CA ASN A 61 8.67 3.74 16.85
C ASN A 61 7.37 2.95 17.12
N LYS A 62 6.22 3.44 16.68
CA LYS A 62 4.98 2.64 16.74
C LYS A 62 5.10 1.41 15.85
N LYS A 63 4.65 0.28 16.38
CA LYS A 63 4.65 -1.00 15.68
C LYS A 63 3.20 -1.40 15.37
N PHE A 64 2.92 -1.72 14.12
CA PHE A 64 1.62 -2.17 13.63
C PHE A 64 1.78 -2.95 12.33
N LYS A 65 0.71 -3.56 11.87
CA LYS A 65 0.63 -4.22 10.57
C LYS A 65 -0.11 -3.33 9.58
N LEU A 66 0.22 -3.40 8.29
CA LEU A 66 -0.54 -2.76 7.23
C LEU A 66 -1.64 -3.71 6.76
N LEU A 67 -2.88 -3.23 6.70
CA LEU A 67 -3.97 -3.96 6.08
C LEU A 67 -3.86 -3.87 4.56
N TYR A 68 -4.12 -4.96 3.86
CA TYR A 68 -4.17 -4.99 2.40
C TYR A 68 -5.32 -5.87 1.88
N ARG A 69 -5.68 -5.68 0.62
CA ARG A 69 -6.78 -6.37 -0.04
C ARG A 69 -6.30 -7.15 -1.29
N ASP A 70 -7.26 -7.65 -2.02
CA ASP A 70 -7.09 -8.58 -3.13
C ASP A 70 -6.16 -8.05 -4.23
N ARG A 71 -6.16 -6.74 -4.49
CA ARG A 71 -5.24 -6.14 -5.47
C ARG A 71 -3.79 -6.36 -5.07
N THR A 72 -3.45 -6.08 -3.82
CA THR A 72 -2.10 -6.34 -3.29
C THR A 72 -1.75 -7.83 -3.32
N LYS A 73 -2.68 -8.72 -2.92
CA LYS A 73 -2.47 -10.18 -2.97
C LYS A 73 -2.17 -10.68 -4.39
N GLN A 74 -2.99 -10.26 -5.35
CA GLN A 74 -2.84 -10.67 -6.74
C GLN A 74 -1.52 -10.17 -7.32
N THR A 75 -1.18 -8.91 -7.06
CA THR A 75 0.07 -8.31 -7.53
C THR A 75 1.28 -8.99 -6.91
N TYR A 76 1.22 -9.35 -5.63
CA TYR A 76 2.26 -10.13 -4.97
C TYR A 76 2.48 -11.48 -5.65
N LYS A 77 1.42 -12.24 -5.94
CA LYS A 77 1.51 -13.52 -6.65
C LYS A 77 2.21 -13.35 -8.00
N VAL A 78 1.77 -12.37 -8.80
CA VAL A 78 2.39 -12.08 -10.10
C VAL A 78 3.86 -11.70 -9.95
N LEU A 79 4.21 -10.88 -8.95
CA LEU A 79 5.60 -10.54 -8.67
C LEU A 79 6.43 -11.79 -8.36
N MET A 80 5.95 -12.68 -7.48
CA MET A 80 6.69 -13.88 -7.08
C MET A 80 6.84 -14.87 -8.24
N GLU A 81 5.84 -15.01 -9.10
CA GLU A 81 5.92 -15.83 -10.32
C GLU A 81 7.02 -15.35 -11.29
N HIS A 82 7.23 -14.04 -11.37
CA HIS A 82 8.22 -13.43 -12.28
C HIS A 82 9.58 -13.21 -11.64
N ARG A 83 9.67 -13.29 -10.33
CA ARG A 83 10.90 -13.07 -9.59
C ARG A 83 11.82 -14.29 -9.70
N LYS A 84 13.10 -14.05 -10.10
CA LYS A 84 14.09 -15.11 -10.35
C LYS A 84 15.32 -15.00 -9.46
N ASP A 85 15.33 -14.06 -8.50
CA ASP A 85 16.44 -13.81 -7.60
C ASP A 85 16.23 -14.47 -6.22
N ASP A 86 17.31 -14.70 -5.49
CA ASP A 86 17.33 -15.26 -4.15
C ASP A 86 17.41 -14.17 -3.04
N CYS A 87 17.26 -12.90 -3.40
CA CYS A 87 17.32 -11.82 -2.42
C CYS A 87 16.15 -11.90 -1.44
N ASP A 88 16.43 -11.83 -0.15
CA ASP A 88 15.41 -11.93 0.91
C ASP A 88 14.55 -10.66 1.05
N ALA A 89 14.98 -9.53 0.47
CA ALA A 89 14.20 -8.31 0.52
C ALA A 89 13.02 -8.33 -0.44
N LEU A 90 11.86 -7.78 -0.03
CA LEU A 90 10.72 -7.60 -0.92
C LEU A 90 11.04 -6.64 -2.06
N TRP A 91 11.62 -5.50 -1.72
CA TRP A 91 11.97 -4.45 -2.67
C TRP A 91 13.42 -4.60 -3.12
N THR A 92 13.64 -4.82 -4.41
CA THR A 92 14.97 -5.06 -4.96
C THR A 92 15.31 -4.13 -6.11
N THR A 93 16.59 -3.98 -6.36
CA THR A 93 17.16 -3.28 -7.51
C THR A 93 18.37 -4.04 -8.06
N ASN A 94 18.72 -3.81 -9.31
CA ASN A 94 19.94 -4.37 -9.88
C ASN A 94 21.09 -3.38 -9.69
N GLN A 95 22.20 -3.84 -9.11
CA GLN A 95 23.45 -3.11 -8.99
C GLN A 95 24.58 -3.96 -9.59
N ASN A 96 25.17 -3.48 -10.67
CA ASN A 96 26.29 -4.15 -11.37
C ASN A 96 26.01 -5.62 -11.77
N GLY A 97 24.75 -5.94 -12.08
CA GLY A 97 24.33 -7.29 -12.47
C GLY A 97 23.82 -8.15 -11.31
N GLU A 98 23.96 -7.71 -10.08
CA GLU A 98 23.45 -8.39 -8.89
C GLU A 98 22.13 -7.78 -8.42
N VAL A 99 21.18 -8.65 -8.00
CA VAL A 99 19.93 -8.20 -7.39
C VAL A 99 20.16 -8.02 -5.89
N VAL A 100 19.97 -6.80 -5.43
CA VAL A 100 20.17 -6.41 -4.03
C VAL A 100 18.93 -5.70 -3.48
N GLN A 101 18.84 -5.56 -2.17
CA GLN A 101 17.78 -4.77 -1.56
C GLN A 101 17.78 -3.34 -2.12
N ALA A 102 16.62 -2.88 -2.55
CA ALA A 102 16.44 -1.49 -2.98
C ALA A 102 16.66 -0.54 -1.79
N SER A 103 17.21 0.63 -2.07
CA SER A 103 17.31 1.67 -1.05
C SER A 103 15.93 2.28 -0.74
N TYR A 104 15.81 2.87 0.43
CA TYR A 104 14.62 3.61 0.79
C TYR A 104 14.27 4.73 -0.21
N GLU A 105 15.29 5.37 -0.80
CA GLU A 105 15.09 6.41 -1.81
C GLU A 105 14.64 5.86 -3.16
N THR A 106 14.89 4.59 -3.45
CA THR A 106 14.40 3.93 -4.67
C THR A 106 12.87 3.92 -4.69
N LEU A 107 12.20 3.64 -3.57
CA LEU A 107 10.74 3.67 -3.49
C LEU A 107 10.19 5.09 -3.72
N TYR A 108 10.89 6.11 -3.23
CA TYR A 108 10.52 7.49 -3.52
C TYR A 108 10.60 7.79 -5.02
N ALA A 109 11.72 7.43 -5.64
CA ALA A 109 11.96 7.64 -7.06
C ALA A 109 10.89 6.92 -7.92
N TRP A 110 10.44 5.73 -7.53
CA TRP A 110 9.35 5.03 -8.21
C TRP A 110 8.05 5.83 -8.18
N VAL A 111 7.64 6.32 -7.02
CA VAL A 111 6.42 7.14 -6.90
C VAL A 111 6.51 8.41 -7.74
N ILE A 112 7.67 9.07 -7.76
CA ILE A 112 7.88 10.25 -8.60
C ILE A 112 7.80 9.89 -10.10
N ALA A 113 8.33 8.72 -10.49
CA ALA A 113 8.26 8.27 -11.88
C ALA A 113 6.82 8.00 -12.36
N TRP A 114 5.90 7.66 -11.45
CA TRP A 114 4.48 7.45 -11.79
C TRP A 114 3.78 8.71 -12.32
N ARG A 115 4.30 9.90 -12.03
CA ARG A 115 3.80 11.17 -12.61
C ARG A 115 3.82 11.14 -14.15
N LYS A 116 4.87 10.54 -14.74
CA LYS A 116 4.99 10.39 -16.19
C LYS A 116 3.98 9.36 -16.74
N ILE A 117 3.71 8.31 -15.98
CA ILE A 117 2.69 7.31 -16.34
C ILE A 117 1.32 7.97 -16.32
N LEU A 118 0.99 8.74 -15.28
CA LEU A 118 -0.26 9.47 -15.19
C LEU A 118 -0.46 10.38 -16.39
N ALA A 119 0.58 11.12 -16.76
CA ALA A 119 0.55 12.05 -17.88
C ALA A 119 0.39 11.41 -19.27
N GLU A 120 0.45 10.07 -19.38
CA GLU A 120 0.13 9.36 -20.63
C GLU A 120 -1.37 9.47 -21.00
N LYS A 121 -2.25 9.70 -19.99
CA LYS A 121 -3.72 9.76 -20.20
C LYS A 121 -4.39 10.98 -19.54
N PHE A 122 -3.87 11.43 -18.42
CA PHE A 122 -4.45 12.51 -17.62
C PHE A 122 -3.57 13.75 -17.62
N GLU A 123 -4.09 14.85 -17.11
CA GLU A 123 -3.28 16.05 -16.87
C GLU A 123 -2.12 15.72 -15.92
N TYR A 124 -0.95 16.28 -16.21
CA TYR A 124 0.22 16.12 -15.34
C TYR A 124 -0.05 16.68 -13.94
N LYS A 125 0.19 15.84 -12.92
CA LYS A 125 0.07 16.24 -11.52
C LYS A 125 1.37 15.98 -10.78
N GLU A 126 1.75 16.91 -9.94
CA GLU A 126 2.82 16.70 -8.98
C GLU A 126 2.29 16.00 -7.74
N PHE A 127 2.83 14.84 -7.43
CA PHE A 127 2.56 14.10 -6.21
C PHE A 127 3.80 13.36 -5.73
N ASN A 128 3.84 13.05 -4.46
CA ASN A 128 4.89 12.29 -3.79
C ASN A 128 4.26 11.20 -2.92
N PRO A 129 5.03 10.33 -2.23
CA PRO A 129 4.46 9.28 -1.39
C PRO A 129 3.48 9.80 -0.33
N HIS A 130 3.72 11.00 0.21
CA HIS A 130 2.85 11.58 1.23
C HIS A 130 1.50 12.02 0.64
N SER A 131 1.53 12.75 -0.47
CA SER A 131 0.29 13.15 -1.17
C SER A 131 -0.45 11.96 -1.78
N PHE A 132 0.26 10.90 -2.21
CA PHE A 132 -0.37 9.65 -2.65
C PHE A 132 -1.19 9.01 -1.52
N ARG A 133 -0.62 8.92 -0.30
CA ARG A 133 -1.34 8.47 0.89
C ARG A 133 -2.56 9.34 1.19
N HIS A 134 -2.44 10.68 1.09
CA HIS A 134 -3.59 11.56 1.26
C HIS A 134 -4.70 11.27 0.25
N SER A 135 -4.34 10.99 -1.00
CA SER A 135 -5.31 10.59 -2.03
C SER A 135 -6.00 9.28 -1.67
N ALA A 136 -5.28 8.28 -1.15
CA ALA A 136 -5.87 7.02 -0.70
C ALA A 136 -6.89 7.25 0.43
N LEU A 137 -6.53 7.99 1.47
CA LEU A 137 -7.43 8.32 2.58
C LEU A 137 -8.65 9.11 2.11
N GLN A 138 -8.48 10.09 1.22
CA GLN A 138 -9.58 10.88 0.67
C GLN A 138 -10.53 10.00 -0.15
N ASN A 139 -10.01 9.11 -1.00
CA ASN A 139 -10.84 8.21 -1.79
C ASN A 139 -11.64 7.22 -0.90
N TYR A 140 -11.08 6.80 0.24
CA TYR A 140 -11.83 6.03 1.25
C TYR A 140 -12.92 6.85 1.93
N GLU A 141 -12.63 8.11 2.30
CA GLU A 141 -13.57 9.05 2.90
C GLU A 141 -14.72 9.40 1.97
N ASP A 142 -14.43 9.56 0.68
CA ASP A 142 -15.42 9.87 -0.36
C ASP A 142 -16.20 8.62 -0.83
N GLY A 143 -15.79 7.40 -0.42
CA GLY A 143 -16.37 6.15 -0.90
C GLY A 143 -16.02 5.81 -2.35
N THR A 144 -15.07 6.54 -2.96
CA THR A 144 -14.64 6.35 -4.34
C THR A 144 -13.52 5.32 -4.49
N HIS A 145 -12.84 4.96 -3.41
CA HIS A 145 -11.82 3.92 -3.40
C HIS A 145 -12.39 2.59 -3.93
N TYR A 146 -11.62 1.84 -4.75
CA TYR A 146 -12.08 0.59 -5.32
C TYR A 146 -12.61 -0.40 -4.27
N VAL A 147 -11.99 -0.46 -3.08
CA VAL A 147 -12.48 -1.29 -1.96
C VAL A 147 -13.89 -0.89 -1.54
N CYS A 148 -14.18 0.41 -1.46
CA CYS A 148 -15.52 0.89 -1.14
C CYS A 148 -16.54 0.47 -2.19
N ARG A 149 -16.18 0.60 -3.46
CA ARG A 149 -17.08 0.25 -4.57
C ARG A 149 -17.31 -1.24 -4.71
N GLU A 150 -16.27 -2.03 -4.64
CA GLU A 150 -16.32 -3.46 -4.96
C GLU A 150 -16.73 -4.34 -3.76
N PHE A 151 -16.34 -3.94 -2.55
CA PHE A 151 -16.52 -4.78 -1.36
C PHE A 151 -17.44 -4.18 -0.29
N LEU A 152 -17.66 -2.87 -0.30
CA LEU A 152 -18.47 -2.17 0.70
C LEU A 152 -19.75 -1.56 0.13
N ASN A 153 -20.19 -1.98 -1.07
CA ASN A 153 -21.37 -1.46 -1.76
C ASN A 153 -21.37 0.07 -1.90
N GLY A 154 -20.21 0.66 -2.16
CA GLY A 154 -20.03 2.11 -2.28
C GLY A 154 -19.98 2.85 -0.94
N LYS A 155 -19.97 2.14 0.19
CA LYS A 155 -19.94 2.77 1.51
C LYS A 155 -18.54 3.30 1.82
N ALA A 156 -18.48 4.58 2.17
CA ALA A 156 -17.27 5.24 2.65
C ALA A 156 -16.82 4.72 4.04
N LEU A 157 -15.55 4.81 4.34
CA LEU A 157 -15.06 4.57 5.70
C LEU A 157 -15.40 5.75 6.60
N THR A 158 -15.74 5.47 7.85
CA THR A 158 -15.94 6.51 8.87
C THR A 158 -14.62 7.17 9.25
N ILE A 159 -14.69 8.36 9.86
CA ILE A 159 -13.48 9.06 10.34
C ILE A 159 -12.69 8.21 11.33
N ASP A 160 -13.35 7.43 12.19
CA ASP A 160 -12.67 6.59 13.17
C ASP A 160 -11.98 5.39 12.49
N GLN A 161 -12.61 4.76 11.51
CA GLN A 161 -12.00 3.72 10.67
C GLN A 161 -10.80 4.26 9.89
N LEU A 162 -10.91 5.49 9.35
CA LEU A 162 -9.78 6.15 8.68
C LEU A 162 -8.63 6.45 9.63
N LYS A 163 -8.90 6.85 10.87
CA LYS A 163 -7.85 7.04 11.90
C LYS A 163 -7.13 5.74 12.23
N ILE A 164 -7.87 4.63 12.36
CA ILE A 164 -7.29 3.30 12.60
C ILE A 164 -6.44 2.89 11.41
N LEU A 165 -6.96 2.95 10.18
CA LEU A 165 -6.23 2.63 8.95
C LEU A 165 -4.96 3.49 8.80
N ALA A 166 -5.07 4.78 9.10
CA ALA A 166 -3.96 5.72 9.00
C ALA A 166 -2.96 5.60 10.15
N HIS A 167 -3.23 4.80 11.18
CA HIS A 167 -2.44 4.69 12.40
C HIS A 167 -2.16 6.06 13.04
N HIS A 168 -3.17 6.95 13.07
CA HIS A 168 -3.08 8.29 13.64
C HIS A 168 -3.09 8.27 15.18
N GLU A 169 -2.42 9.25 15.79
CA GLU A 169 -1.87 9.22 17.14
C GLU A 169 -2.82 9.49 18.30
N ASP A 170 -4.13 9.50 18.19
CA ASP A 170 -4.98 9.88 19.33
C ASP A 170 -5.62 8.71 20.10
N VAL A 171 -4.90 7.59 20.21
CA VAL A 171 -5.26 6.56 21.20
C VAL A 171 -4.04 6.27 22.07
N SER A 172 -3.74 7.18 22.97
CA SER A 172 -2.85 6.89 24.08
C SER A 172 -3.61 6.07 25.13
N THR A 173 -2.95 4.99 25.56
CA THR A 173 -3.29 4.21 26.74
C THR A 173 -4.43 3.18 26.59
N THR A 174 -4.17 2.07 25.95
CA THR A 174 -4.58 0.71 26.39
C THR A 174 -4.13 -0.33 25.33
N MET A 175 -2.82 -0.46 25.15
CA MET A 175 -2.20 -1.10 23.97
C MET A 175 -2.33 -2.62 23.86
N SER A 176 -2.82 -3.36 24.86
CA SER A 176 -2.96 -4.81 24.75
C SER A 176 -4.38 -5.28 24.42
N TYR A 177 -5.38 -4.51 24.78
CA TYR A 177 -6.80 -4.88 24.57
C TYR A 177 -7.40 -4.29 23.26
N LEU A 178 -6.80 -3.21 22.73
CA LEU A 178 -7.27 -2.53 21.51
C LEU A 178 -6.68 -3.08 20.22
N LYS A 179 -5.59 -3.88 20.30
CA LYS A 179 -5.00 -4.49 19.10
C LYS A 179 -5.98 -5.40 18.36
N ASP A 180 -6.63 -6.30 19.10
CA ASP A 180 -7.56 -7.26 18.50
C ASP A 180 -8.84 -6.58 18.00
N LYS A 181 -9.38 -5.61 18.75
CA LYS A 181 -10.57 -4.86 18.33
C LYS A 181 -10.35 -3.97 17.12
N GLY A 182 -9.21 -3.31 17.02
CA GLY A 182 -8.87 -2.45 15.87
C GLY A 182 -8.71 -3.26 14.58
N ASP A 183 -8.10 -4.42 14.68
CA ASP A 183 -7.92 -5.33 13.55
C ASP A 183 -9.27 -5.94 13.11
N GLU A 184 -10.11 -6.37 14.04
CA GLU A 184 -11.48 -6.86 13.76
C GLU A 184 -12.35 -5.76 13.12
N GLU A 185 -12.28 -4.53 13.61
CA GLU A 185 -13.03 -3.40 13.05
C GLU A 185 -12.57 -3.06 11.63
N LEU A 186 -11.26 -3.11 11.37
CA LEU A 186 -10.72 -2.93 10.03
C LEU A 186 -11.14 -4.07 9.09
N LEU A 187 -11.01 -5.32 9.51
CA LEU A 187 -11.44 -6.46 8.69
C LEU A 187 -12.92 -6.34 8.32
N SER A 188 -13.78 -6.05 9.30
CA SER A 188 -15.20 -5.82 9.06
C SER A 188 -15.47 -4.65 8.12
N ALA A 189 -14.76 -3.51 8.28
CA ALA A 189 -14.90 -2.34 7.44
C ALA A 189 -14.48 -2.60 5.99
N PHE A 190 -13.56 -3.52 5.79
CA PHE A 190 -13.04 -3.92 4.47
C PHE A 190 -13.80 -5.10 3.85
N GLY A 191 -14.84 -5.60 4.52
CA GLY A 191 -15.64 -6.74 4.07
C GLY A 191 -14.85 -8.06 4.07
N LEU A 192 -14.02 -8.27 5.10
CA LEU A 192 -13.19 -9.46 5.32
C LEU A 192 -13.67 -10.23 6.54
#